data_efc93f1695b8e41544cdea4825526b72
#
_entry.id   efc93f1695b8e41544cdea4825526b72
#
_cell.length_a   1.000
_cell.length_b   1.000
_cell.length_c   1.000
_cell.angle_alpha   90.00
_cell.angle_beta   90.00
_cell.angle_gamma   90.00
#
_symmetry.space_group_name_H-M   'P 1'
#
loop_
_entity.id
_entity.type
_entity.pdbx_description
1 polymer ?
#
loop_
_entity_poly.entity_id
_entity_poly.type
_entity_poly.pdbx_seq_one_letter_code
_entity_poly.pdbx_strand_id
1 'polypeptide(L)' 'MEEKIKAKLEEMRGGLQADGGDLELVKIEGKVVYLKLVGHGGSCPFAMMTLKQGIEIGLQEIDPEITVERVME' A
#
# COMPACT_ATOMS: atom_id res chain seq x y z
N MET A 1 10.87 12.04 4.45
CA MET A 1 9.58 11.37 4.59
C MET A 1 9.36 10.31 3.51
N GLU A 2 9.69 10.61 2.29
CA GLU A 2 9.53 9.67 1.18
C GLU A 2 10.27 8.36 1.41
N GLU A 3 11.48 8.45 1.94
CA GLU A 3 12.28 7.27 2.23
C GLU A 3 11.63 6.39 3.28
N LYS A 4 11.02 6.99 4.28
CA LYS A 4 10.33 6.24 5.34
C LYS A 4 9.11 5.53 4.77
N ILE A 5 8.40 6.20 3.87
CA ILE A 5 7.24 5.61 3.21
C ILE A 5 7.68 4.41 2.38
N LYS A 6 8.74 4.56 1.61
CA LYS A 6 9.26 3.46 0.79
C LYS A 6 9.70 2.28 1.63
N ALA A 7 10.40 2.56 2.73
CA ALA A 7 10.85 1.50 3.63
C ALA A 7 9.68 0.75 4.24
N LYS A 8 8.65 1.48 4.65
CA LYS A 8 7.46 0.87 5.22
C LYS A 8 6.73 0.00 4.18
N LEU A 9 6.64 0.48 2.96
CA LEU A 9 5.99 -0.27 1.88
C LEU A 9 6.74 -1.55 1.56
N GLU A 10 8.07 -1.50 1.55
CA GLU A 10 8.88 -2.70 1.32
C GLU A 10 8.66 -3.74 2.42
N GLU A 11 8.56 -3.28 3.65
CA GLU A 11 8.26 -4.15 4.77
C GLU A 11 6.90 -4.83 4.60
N MET A 12 5.90 -4.07 4.18
CA MET A 12 4.57 -4.60 3.95
C MET A 12 4.51 -5.54 2.75
N ARG A 13 5.33 -5.27 1.72
CA ARG A 13 5.38 -6.13 0.54
C ARG A 13 5.74 -7.57 0.89
N GLY A 14 6.68 -7.73 1.80
CA GLY A 14 7.08 -9.07 2.23
C GLY A 14 5.90 -9.88 2.72
N GLY A 15 5.06 -9.27 3.55
CA GLY A 15 3.87 -9.93 4.06
C GLY A 15 2.86 -10.24 2.96
N LEU A 16 2.68 -9.30 2.03
CA LEU A 16 1.76 -9.49 0.92
C LEU A 16 2.21 -10.60 -0.02
N GLN A 17 3.50 -10.64 -0.30
CA GLN A 17 4.04 -11.66 -1.20
C GLN A 17 3.88 -13.06 -0.62
N ALA A 18 3.94 -13.16 0.69
CA ALA A 18 3.72 -14.43 1.37
C ALA A 18 2.29 -14.94 1.14
N ASP A 19 1.34 -14.02 0.97
CA ASP A 19 -0.07 -14.35 0.72
C ASP A 19 -0.40 -14.40 -0.77
N GLY A 20 0.61 -14.28 -1.63
CA GLY A 20 0.40 -14.33 -3.06
C GLY A 20 0.05 -13.00 -3.70
N GLY A 21 0.16 -11.90 -2.95
CA GLY A 21 -0.08 -10.56 -3.46
C GLY A 21 1.19 -9.75 -3.56
N ASP A 22 1.06 -8.53 -4.00
CA ASP A 22 2.17 -7.57 -4.04
C ASP A 22 1.60 -6.16 -4.08
N LEU A 23 2.46 -5.20 -3.84
CA LEU A 23 2.11 -3.80 -4.04
C LEU A 23 3.27 -3.10 -4.74
N GLU A 24 2.93 -2.07 -5.48
CA GLU A 24 3.92 -1.30 -6.21
C GLU A 24 3.67 0.19 -5.95
N LEU A 25 4.72 0.89 -5.55
CA LEU A 25 4.62 2.33 -5.36
C LEU A 25 4.63 3.00 -6.73
N VAL A 26 3.56 3.72 -7.04
CA VAL A 26 3.44 4.43 -8.30
C VAL A 26 4.07 5.82 -8.16
N LYS A 27 3.58 6.59 -7.19
CA LYS A 27 4.13 7.91 -6.93
C LYS A 27 3.68 8.41 -5.58
N ILE A 28 4.34 9.43 -5.10
CA ILE A 28 3.97 10.13 -3.88
C ILE A 28 3.75 11.59 -4.26
N GLU A 29 2.60 12.11 -3.94
CA GLU A 29 2.26 13.49 -4.27
C GLU A 29 1.82 14.18 -2.99
N GLY A 30 2.70 15.01 -2.43
CA GLY A 30 2.43 15.63 -1.14
C GLY A 30 2.27 14.59 -0.06
N LYS A 31 1.08 14.49 0.48
CA LYS A 31 0.75 13.49 1.51
C LYS A 31 -0.07 12.34 0.94
N VAL A 32 -0.23 12.28 -0.36
CA VAL A 32 -0.99 11.23 -1.02
C VAL A 32 -0.03 10.22 -1.64
N VAL A 33 -0.19 8.97 -1.25
CA VAL A 33 0.65 7.87 -1.75
C VAL A 33 -0.16 7.04 -2.73
N TYR A 34 0.29 6.98 -3.97
CA TYR A 34 -0.39 6.21 -5.01
C TYR A 34 0.28 4.84 -5.13
N LEU A 35 -0.52 3.82 -4.92
CA LEU A 35 -0.05 2.43 -4.94
C LEU A 35 -0.87 1.63 -5.94
N LYS A 36 -0.21 0.65 -6.53
CA LYS A 36 -0.87 -0.34 -7.36
C LYS A 36 -0.84 -1.66 -6.60
N LEU A 37 -2.00 -2.21 -6.33
CA LEU A 37 -2.11 -3.49 -5.64
C LEU A 37 -2.28 -4.59 -6.66
N VAL A 38 -1.45 -5.61 -6.55
CA VAL A 38 -1.50 -6.77 -7.41
C VAL A 38 -1.81 -7.97 -6.52
N GLY A 39 -2.84 -8.73 -6.87
CA GLY A 39 -3.23 -9.87 -6.08
C GLY A 39 -3.41 -11.09 -6.96
N HIS A 40 -2.92 -12.21 -6.49
CA HIS A 40 -3.16 -13.48 -7.11
C HIS A 40 -4.54 -13.98 -6.74
N GLY A 41 -5.27 -14.43 -7.72
CA GLY A 41 -6.61 -14.88 -7.48
C GLY A 41 -7.52 -13.76 -7.05
N GLY A 42 -7.29 -12.58 -7.56
CA GLY A 42 -7.91 -11.33 -7.17
C GLY A 42 -9.40 -11.25 -7.28
N SER A 43 -10.07 -12.30 -6.89
CA SER A 43 -11.51 -12.36 -6.88
C SER A 43 -12.10 -11.90 -5.55
N CYS A 44 -11.25 -11.39 -4.65
CA CYS A 44 -11.74 -10.96 -3.36
C CYS A 44 -11.49 -9.46 -3.16
N PRO A 45 -12.44 -8.61 -3.58
CA PRO A 45 -12.29 -7.16 -3.39
C PRO A 45 -12.19 -6.78 -1.92
N PHE A 46 -12.67 -7.65 -1.04
CA PHE A 46 -12.61 -7.48 0.39
C PHE A 46 -11.17 -7.43 0.89
N ALA A 47 -10.35 -8.34 0.39
CA ALA A 47 -8.95 -8.39 0.80
C ALA A 47 -8.20 -7.13 0.38
N MET A 48 -8.52 -6.59 -0.79
CA MET A 48 -7.89 -5.38 -1.27
C MET A 48 -8.23 -4.15 -0.42
N MET A 49 -9.47 -4.07 0.03
CA MET A 49 -9.87 -2.97 0.92
C MET A 49 -9.15 -3.06 2.25
N THR A 50 -9.06 -4.26 2.79
CA THR A 50 -8.35 -4.50 4.05
C THR A 50 -6.87 -4.15 3.91
N LEU A 51 -6.26 -4.53 2.80
CA LEU A 51 -4.86 -4.22 2.53
C LEU A 51 -4.64 -2.71 2.44
N LYS A 52 -5.51 -2.03 1.71
CA LYS A 52 -5.42 -0.58 1.58
C LYS A 52 -5.48 0.09 2.95
N GLN A 53 -6.42 -0.32 3.77
CA GLN A 53 -6.57 0.25 5.11
C GLN A 53 -5.35 -0.05 5.98
N GLY A 54 -4.85 -1.27 5.91
CA GLY A 54 -3.65 -1.65 6.66
C GLY A 54 -2.44 -0.83 6.26
N ILE A 55 -2.27 -0.64 4.97
CA ILE A 55 -1.16 0.17 4.44
C ILE A 55 -1.31 1.62 4.89
N GLU A 56 -2.51 2.15 4.79
CA GLU A 56 -2.77 3.52 5.20
C GLU A 56 -2.48 3.74 6.68
N ILE A 57 -2.94 2.83 7.52
CA ILE A 57 -2.68 2.90 8.95
C ILE A 57 -1.18 2.86 9.22
N GLY A 58 -0.47 1.95 8.55
CA GLY A 58 0.97 1.84 8.70
C GLY A 58 1.70 3.11 8.29
N LEU A 59 1.27 3.73 7.22
CA LEU A 59 1.88 4.99 6.77
C LEU A 59 1.49 6.16 7.66
N GLN A 60 0.30 6.13 8.25
CA GLN A 60 -0.13 7.17 9.17
C GLN A 60 0.65 7.16 10.48
N GLU A 61 1.32 6.08 10.79
CA GLU A 61 2.26 6.05 11.90
C GLU A 61 3.44 6.97 11.65
N ILE A 62 3.80 7.16 10.38
CA ILE A 62 4.88 8.07 9.98
C ILE A 62 4.35 9.50 9.99
N ASP A 63 3.18 9.69 9.38
CA ASP A 63 2.53 11.00 9.28
C ASP A 63 1.02 10.78 9.19
N PRO A 64 0.26 11.24 10.19
CA PRO A 64 -1.19 11.00 10.21
C PRO A 64 -1.97 11.67 9.08
N GLU A 65 -1.34 12.58 8.35
CA GLU A 65 -1.98 13.24 7.22
C GLU A 65 -1.85 12.44 5.92
N ILE A 66 -1.06 11.39 5.92
CA ILE A 66 -0.88 10.56 4.73
C ILE A 66 -2.17 9.85 4.38
N THR A 67 -2.53 9.90 3.10
CA THR A 67 -3.62 9.10 2.57
C THR A 67 -3.06 8.17 1.49
N VAL A 68 -3.75 7.07 1.27
CA VAL A 68 -3.36 6.08 0.29
C VAL A 68 -4.43 5.99 -0.79
N GLU A 69 -4.00 6.11 -2.02
CA GLU A 69 -4.89 5.94 -3.16
C GLU A 69 -4.45 4.73 -3.97
N ARG A 70 -5.39 3.91 -4.36
CA ARG A 70 -5.12 2.75 -5.18
C ARG A 70 -5.24 3.14 -6.65
N VAL A 71 -4.18 2.87 -7.39
CA VAL A 71 -4.17 3.10 -8.83
C VAL A 71 -4.64 1.84 -9.52
N MET A 72 -5.61 2.00 -10.40
CA MET A 72 -6.08 0.90 -11.25
C MET A 72 -5.65 1.20 -12.67
N GLU A 73 -5.06 0.23 -13.30
CA GLU A 73 -4.74 0.36 -14.72
C GLU A 73 -5.93 0.07 -15.58
#